data_713c739d774d4d1d741c80fa42b2cab1
#
_entry.id   713c739d774d4d1d741c80fa42b2cab1
#
_cell.length_a   1.000
_cell.length_b   1.000
_cell.length_c   1.000
_cell.angle_alpha   90.00
_cell.angle_beta   90.00
_cell.angle_gamma   90.00
#
_symmetry.space_group_name_H-M   'P 1'
#
loop_
_entity.id
_entity.type
_entity.pdbx_description
1 polymer ?
#
loop_
_entity_poly.entity_id
_entity_poly.type
_entity_poly.pdbx_seq_one_letter_code
_entity_poly.pdbx_strand_id
1 'polypeptide(L)'
;MLPSGSTGAWAGFDGSLAHWEENAWRIMSPQDGWVAWDQDALTLLVFSQGQWTEATAAQVAQLDKLGINTAADLTNRLAVSSDATLLTHAATGGHQLKINKDQPGDTGSLLFQTSWSGRAEMGTTGSDNFEIKVSPDGSTFHQALTVDRATGTVTLPNTILSQAEFGTSPIVTVDYTNSKTGNMVCNGNGSLGNSYNMPSALSYDASDTPGLPGGFLFTGYHGSDLTTSEFIAVDAHKTYRLESYIKQANGDRHAQVMGIMAFDADFQQITSASHMRYTSGGVDSLTTLSAPLAPGDTTVSVTNASGWNTTDSSSDKCGLIFFTYRTQGGNAQEFYSRHFKTGLFSPTQVDKTTHEITLLAPLAQADGNPDDPNGIWPAGTALANTDSGWNLKPALLDQTILPTAGDWYHACNHIGGVDTSGRNEVNNFPPGTAFVKILMLPNFSNRPGGYSGFSDSGAGHGLHLSGISMVPEPYAALQSAASGAVAIKVPNSDFTTGSLSLVSSNLRLTAV
;
A
#
# COMPACT_ATOMS: atom_id res chain seq x y z
N MET A 1 -71.33 3.04 22.98
CA MET A 1 -71.41 1.99 24.04
C MET A 1 -72.50 2.35 25.02
N LEU A 2 -73.31 1.38 25.43
CA LEU A 2 -74.39 1.62 26.45
C LEU A 2 -73.77 1.65 27.83
N PRO A 3 -74.01 2.71 28.61
CA PRO A 3 -73.41 2.85 29.95
C PRO A 3 -74.03 1.84 30.96
N SER A 4 -73.24 1.61 32.01
CA SER A 4 -73.73 0.79 33.15
C SER A 4 -74.96 1.40 33.82
N GLY A 5 -75.94 0.59 34.10
CA GLY A 5 -77.19 1.05 34.68
C GLY A 5 -78.16 1.65 33.64
N SER A 6 -78.09 1.30 32.43
CA SER A 6 -78.97 1.71 31.33
C SER A 6 -80.46 1.38 31.68
N THR A 7 -81.36 2.28 31.35
CA THR A 7 -82.84 2.15 31.69
C THR A 7 -83.67 2.22 30.42
N GLY A 8 -85.01 1.91 30.55
CA GLY A 8 -85.90 1.94 29.42
C GLY A 8 -85.65 0.87 28.37
N ALA A 9 -85.58 1.27 27.12
CA ALA A 9 -85.28 0.37 25.98
C ALA A 9 -83.84 -0.22 26.03
N TRP A 10 -82.97 0.30 26.85
CA TRP A 10 -81.58 -0.11 27.00
C TRP A 10 -81.32 -0.99 28.23
N ALA A 11 -82.39 -1.23 29.06
CA ALA A 11 -82.23 -2.01 30.25
C ALA A 11 -81.76 -3.43 29.99
N GLY A 12 -80.68 -3.86 30.67
CA GLY A 12 -80.10 -5.19 30.51
C GLY A 12 -79.05 -5.31 29.35
N PHE A 13 -78.77 -4.21 28.71
CA PHE A 13 -77.73 -4.20 27.59
C PHE A 13 -76.51 -3.38 27.99
N ASP A 14 -76.22 -3.28 29.26
CA ASP A 14 -75.03 -2.58 29.75
C ASP A 14 -73.74 -3.11 29.03
N GLY A 15 -72.89 -2.21 28.61
CA GLY A 15 -71.65 -2.56 27.88
C GLY A 15 -71.82 -2.99 26.42
N SER A 16 -73.08 -3.15 25.95
CA SER A 16 -73.34 -3.44 24.54
C SER A 16 -73.10 -2.23 23.62
N LEU A 17 -72.83 -2.46 22.34
CA LEU A 17 -72.78 -1.41 21.34
C LEU A 17 -74.21 -1.18 20.80
N ALA A 18 -74.67 0.07 20.71
CA ALA A 18 -75.87 0.45 20.02
C ALA A 18 -75.54 1.18 18.72
N HIS A 19 -76.09 0.73 17.58
CA HIS A 19 -75.96 1.32 16.29
C HIS A 19 -77.32 1.67 15.70
N TRP A 20 -77.43 2.88 15.16
CA TRP A 20 -78.67 3.31 14.51
C TRP A 20 -78.65 2.94 13.05
N GLU A 21 -79.56 2.06 12.66
CA GLU A 21 -79.65 1.55 11.29
C GLU A 21 -81.15 1.37 10.93
N GLU A 22 -81.53 1.75 9.74
CA GLU A 22 -82.86 1.59 9.19
C GLU A 22 -83.98 2.07 10.11
N ASN A 23 -83.85 3.24 10.72
CA ASN A 23 -84.83 3.84 11.70
C ASN A 23 -85.00 3.06 12.99
N ALA A 24 -84.08 2.19 13.35
CA ALA A 24 -84.12 1.43 14.60
C ALA A 24 -82.75 1.32 15.25
N TRP A 25 -82.72 1.20 16.56
CA TRP A 25 -81.50 0.86 17.27
C TRP A 25 -81.26 -0.63 17.23
N ARG A 26 -80.05 -1.01 16.68
CA ARG A 26 -79.57 -2.37 16.81
C ARG A 26 -78.54 -2.46 17.93
N ILE A 27 -78.79 -3.47 18.79
CA ILE A 27 -77.93 -3.72 19.94
C ILE A 27 -77.00 -4.93 19.59
N MET A 28 -75.74 -4.77 19.78
CA MET A 28 -74.70 -5.83 19.54
C MET A 28 -74.07 -6.12 20.90
N SER A 29 -74.22 -7.35 21.35
CA SER A 29 -73.45 -7.82 22.52
C SER A 29 -72.00 -8.10 22.12
N PRO A 30 -71.05 -7.42 22.73
CA PRO A 30 -69.64 -7.61 22.37
C PRO A 30 -69.14 -8.99 22.81
N GLN A 31 -68.16 -9.50 22.11
CA GLN A 31 -67.46 -10.74 22.43
C GLN A 31 -66.02 -10.44 22.84
N ASP A 32 -65.44 -11.29 23.67
CA ASP A 32 -64.06 -11.15 24.09
C ASP A 32 -63.11 -11.02 22.86
N GLY A 33 -62.25 -10.02 22.89
CA GLY A 33 -61.36 -9.67 21.80
C GLY A 33 -61.89 -8.61 20.84
N TRP A 34 -63.15 -8.15 20.98
CA TRP A 34 -63.64 -7.03 20.21
C TRP A 34 -62.88 -5.76 20.57
N VAL A 35 -62.58 -4.93 19.56
CA VAL A 35 -61.91 -3.63 19.72
C VAL A 35 -62.84 -2.52 19.25
N ALA A 36 -62.87 -1.41 19.98
CA ALA A 36 -63.59 -0.20 19.63
C ALA A 36 -62.74 1.05 19.91
N TRP A 37 -62.89 2.05 19.07
CA TRP A 37 -62.27 3.36 19.31
C TRP A 37 -63.25 4.24 20.09
N ASP A 38 -62.85 4.67 21.29
CA ASP A 38 -63.59 5.69 22.04
C ASP A 38 -63.16 7.07 21.56
N GLN A 39 -64.07 7.74 20.86
CA GLN A 39 -63.80 9.01 20.21
C GLN A 39 -63.71 10.17 21.21
N ASP A 40 -64.41 10.07 22.35
CA ASP A 40 -64.40 11.10 23.37
C ASP A 40 -63.15 10.99 24.26
N ALA A 41 -62.81 9.78 24.65
CA ALA A 41 -61.62 9.52 25.44
C ALA A 41 -60.33 9.44 24.60
N LEU A 42 -60.45 9.40 23.26
CA LEU A 42 -59.35 9.20 22.31
C LEU A 42 -58.49 7.96 22.62
N THR A 43 -59.15 6.88 23.01
CA THR A 43 -58.49 5.64 23.43
C THR A 43 -59.06 4.42 22.70
N LEU A 44 -58.22 3.40 22.57
CA LEU A 44 -58.62 2.09 22.04
C LEU A 44 -59.13 1.25 23.20
N LEU A 45 -60.35 0.73 23.08
CA LEU A 45 -60.96 -0.18 24.04
C LEU A 45 -60.92 -1.61 23.53
N VAL A 46 -60.71 -2.56 24.42
CA VAL A 46 -60.82 -4.00 24.18
C VAL A 46 -61.89 -4.55 25.11
N PHE A 47 -62.84 -5.34 24.59
CA PHE A 47 -63.81 -6.09 25.38
C PHE A 47 -63.18 -7.38 25.87
N SER A 48 -63.07 -7.54 27.18
CA SER A 48 -62.51 -8.74 27.81
C SER A 48 -63.17 -8.97 29.17
N GLN A 49 -63.47 -10.24 29.44
CA GLN A 49 -64.09 -10.64 30.72
C GLN A 49 -65.38 -9.88 31.02
N GLY A 50 -66.19 -9.60 30.02
CA GLY A 50 -67.47 -8.94 30.14
C GLY A 50 -67.45 -7.42 30.27
N GLN A 51 -66.26 -6.78 30.09
CA GLN A 51 -66.09 -5.34 30.22
C GLN A 51 -65.22 -4.74 29.10
N TRP A 52 -65.54 -3.48 28.77
CA TRP A 52 -64.65 -2.67 27.92
C TRP A 52 -63.62 -2.03 28.83
N THR A 53 -62.31 -2.31 28.45
CA THR A 53 -61.16 -1.72 29.15
C THR A 53 -60.26 -1.07 28.14
N GLU A 54 -59.54 -0.04 28.57
CA GLU A 54 -58.49 0.51 27.69
C GLU A 54 -57.49 -0.57 27.28
N ALA A 55 -57.17 -0.59 26.01
CA ALA A 55 -56.08 -1.43 25.49
C ALA A 55 -54.76 -0.99 26.13
N THR A 56 -54.33 -1.64 27.19
CA THR A 56 -53.09 -1.32 27.85
C THR A 56 -51.87 -1.81 27.03
N ALA A 57 -50.75 -1.16 27.20
CA ALA A 57 -49.49 -1.59 26.57
C ALA A 57 -49.17 -3.08 26.87
N ALA A 58 -49.66 -3.62 28.00
CA ALA A 58 -49.48 -5.03 28.33
C ALA A 58 -50.23 -6.00 27.40
N GLN A 59 -51.36 -5.57 26.82
CA GLN A 59 -52.16 -6.40 25.89
C GLN A 59 -51.61 -6.41 24.46
N VAL A 60 -50.75 -5.44 24.13
CA VAL A 60 -50.01 -5.37 22.86
C VAL A 60 -48.48 -5.60 23.03
N ALA A 61 -48.09 -6.02 24.24
CA ALA A 61 -46.68 -6.22 24.57
C ALA A 61 -45.99 -7.30 23.74
N GLN A 62 -46.77 -8.24 23.18
CA GLN A 62 -46.24 -9.30 22.31
C GLN A 62 -47.15 -9.46 21.08
N LEU A 63 -46.70 -8.94 19.97
CA LEU A 63 -47.33 -9.14 18.65
C LEU A 63 -46.67 -10.29 17.93
N ASP A 64 -47.47 -11.22 17.42
CA ASP A 64 -46.93 -12.29 16.57
C ASP A 64 -46.45 -11.74 15.23
N LYS A 65 -47.13 -10.74 14.69
CA LYS A 65 -46.78 -10.06 13.42
C LYS A 65 -47.17 -8.58 13.48
N LEU A 66 -46.34 -7.73 12.94
CA LEU A 66 -46.59 -6.30 12.77
C LEU A 66 -46.27 -5.88 11.32
N GLY A 67 -47.29 -5.45 10.60
CA GLY A 67 -47.19 -4.85 9.29
C GLY A 67 -47.44 -3.34 9.35
N ILE A 68 -46.57 -2.53 8.82
CA ILE A 68 -46.74 -1.09 8.64
C ILE A 68 -46.82 -0.81 7.15
N ASN A 69 -48.02 -0.43 6.70
CA ASN A 69 -48.33 -0.18 5.27
C ASN A 69 -48.06 -1.37 4.33
N THR A 70 -47.93 -2.59 4.89
CA THR A 70 -47.75 -3.86 4.17
C THR A 70 -48.13 -5.01 5.09
N ALA A 71 -48.42 -6.19 4.55
CA ALA A 71 -48.71 -7.38 5.34
C ALA A 71 -47.43 -8.06 5.83
N ALA A 72 -47.41 -8.35 7.14
CA ALA A 72 -46.40 -9.22 7.74
C ALA A 72 -46.81 -10.71 7.58
N ASP A 73 -45.82 -11.60 7.45
CA ASP A 73 -45.98 -13.04 7.28
C ASP A 73 -45.26 -13.85 8.37
N LEU A 74 -45.16 -15.17 8.19
CA LEU A 74 -44.50 -16.05 9.16
C LEU A 74 -42.97 -15.93 9.15
N THR A 75 -42.40 -15.47 8.02
CA THR A 75 -40.96 -15.24 7.83
C THR A 75 -40.59 -13.81 8.23
N ASN A 76 -41.36 -12.84 7.74
CA ASN A 76 -41.15 -11.41 7.95
C ASN A 76 -42.20 -10.91 8.96
N ARG A 77 -42.01 -11.21 10.26
CA ARG A 77 -42.95 -10.88 11.32
C ARG A 77 -43.07 -9.37 11.59
N LEU A 78 -42.01 -8.61 11.32
CA LEU A 78 -42.04 -7.15 11.20
C LEU A 78 -41.84 -6.80 9.73
N ALA A 79 -42.82 -6.26 9.08
CA ALA A 79 -42.77 -5.80 7.70
C ALA A 79 -43.15 -4.32 7.62
N VAL A 80 -42.28 -3.50 7.03
CA VAL A 80 -42.47 -2.06 6.88
C VAL A 80 -42.34 -1.67 5.42
N SER A 81 -43.35 -0.99 4.90
CA SER A 81 -43.32 -0.37 3.56
C SER A 81 -43.40 1.13 3.72
N SER A 82 -42.27 1.82 3.65
CA SER A 82 -42.13 3.27 3.78
C SER A 82 -40.88 3.76 3.12
N ASP A 83 -40.85 5.05 2.84
CA ASP A 83 -39.63 5.68 2.24
C ASP A 83 -38.44 5.68 3.22
N ALA A 84 -38.70 5.62 4.55
CA ALA A 84 -37.67 5.57 5.56
C ALA A 84 -38.19 4.90 6.86
N THR A 85 -37.29 4.26 7.59
CA THR A 85 -37.51 3.74 8.92
C THR A 85 -36.56 4.40 9.91
N LEU A 86 -37.08 5.12 10.91
CA LEU A 86 -36.26 5.76 11.94
C LEU A 86 -36.20 4.89 13.18
N LEU A 87 -35.00 4.47 13.54
CA LEU A 87 -34.67 3.90 14.84
C LEU A 87 -33.76 4.90 15.58
N THR A 88 -34.19 5.46 16.71
CA THR A 88 -33.49 6.55 17.37
C THR A 88 -33.23 6.25 18.84
N HIS A 89 -32.33 7.00 19.45
CA HIS A 89 -31.99 6.89 20.88
C HIS A 89 -33.12 7.34 21.80
N ALA A 90 -33.17 6.78 23.00
CA ALA A 90 -33.93 7.29 24.09
C ALA A 90 -33.23 8.48 24.80
N ALA A 91 -33.83 9.08 25.81
CA ALA A 91 -33.26 10.21 26.56
C ALA A 91 -31.86 9.94 27.17
N THR A 92 -31.48 8.68 27.32
CA THR A 92 -30.17 8.24 27.86
C THR A 92 -29.05 8.13 26.82
N GLY A 93 -29.31 8.37 25.55
CA GLY A 93 -28.30 8.55 24.47
C GLY A 93 -28.13 7.36 23.55
N GLY A 94 -27.79 6.20 23.87
CA GLY A 94 -27.43 5.11 22.93
C GLY A 94 -28.61 4.44 22.21
N HIS A 95 -28.39 3.88 21.04
CA HIS A 95 -29.27 2.97 20.31
C HIS A 95 -28.50 1.82 19.69
N GLN A 96 -28.98 0.59 19.83
CA GLN A 96 -28.37 -0.62 19.27
C GLN A 96 -29.43 -1.48 18.59
N LEU A 97 -29.18 -1.88 17.36
CA LEU A 97 -29.88 -2.98 16.70
C LEU A 97 -29.11 -4.28 16.97
N LYS A 98 -29.68 -5.20 17.72
CA LYS A 98 -29.08 -6.50 18.05
C LYS A 98 -29.69 -7.57 17.16
N ILE A 99 -28.86 -8.16 16.31
CA ILE A 99 -29.19 -9.31 15.48
C ILE A 99 -28.49 -10.51 16.08
N ASN A 100 -29.25 -11.48 16.58
CA ASN A 100 -28.73 -12.68 17.23
C ASN A 100 -29.00 -13.92 16.38
N LYS A 101 -28.01 -14.82 16.32
CA LYS A 101 -28.11 -16.17 15.73
C LYS A 101 -27.92 -17.23 16.79
N ASP A 102 -28.42 -18.44 16.56
CA ASP A 102 -28.34 -19.53 17.54
C ASP A 102 -26.97 -20.20 17.54
N GLN A 103 -26.45 -20.57 16.37
CA GLN A 103 -25.16 -21.28 16.23
C GLN A 103 -24.16 -20.48 15.39
N PRO A 104 -22.84 -20.71 15.57
CA PRO A 104 -21.80 -20.05 14.77
C PRO A 104 -21.98 -20.20 13.26
N GLY A 105 -22.51 -21.33 12.80
CA GLY A 105 -22.77 -21.63 11.39
C GLY A 105 -24.00 -20.95 10.79
N ASP A 106 -24.84 -20.33 11.61
CA ASP A 106 -26.03 -19.62 11.15
C ASP A 106 -25.67 -18.24 10.59
N THR A 107 -26.69 -17.53 10.10
CA THR A 107 -26.53 -16.19 9.54
C THR A 107 -27.26 -15.15 10.40
N GLY A 108 -26.53 -14.12 10.80
CA GLY A 108 -27.04 -12.90 11.40
C GLY A 108 -26.56 -11.70 10.58
N SER A 109 -27.39 -11.19 9.67
CA SER A 109 -26.97 -10.21 8.67
C SER A 109 -28.00 -9.17 8.31
N LEU A 110 -27.56 -8.13 7.59
CA LEU A 110 -28.38 -7.21 6.79
C LEU A 110 -28.25 -7.60 5.34
N LEU A 111 -29.36 -7.96 4.70
CA LEU A 111 -29.43 -8.31 3.28
C LEU A 111 -30.06 -7.17 2.48
N PHE A 112 -29.33 -6.64 1.51
CA PHE A 112 -29.80 -5.61 0.59
C PHE A 112 -30.28 -6.27 -0.70
N GLN A 113 -31.49 -5.92 -1.15
CA GLN A 113 -32.13 -6.56 -2.31
C GLN A 113 -32.56 -5.54 -3.35
N THR A 114 -32.62 -6.00 -4.59
CA THR A 114 -33.30 -5.31 -5.71
C THR A 114 -34.31 -6.27 -6.31
N SER A 115 -35.60 -5.88 -6.29
CA SER A 115 -36.70 -6.73 -6.77
C SER A 115 -36.66 -8.14 -6.18
N TRP A 116 -36.44 -8.23 -4.85
CA TRP A 116 -36.37 -9.47 -4.06
C TRP A 116 -35.15 -10.36 -4.36
N SER A 117 -34.21 -9.90 -5.14
CA SER A 117 -32.93 -10.59 -5.41
C SER A 117 -31.83 -9.95 -4.57
N GLY A 118 -31.08 -10.75 -3.80
CA GLY A 118 -29.96 -10.28 -2.97
C GLY A 118 -28.86 -9.64 -3.79
N ARG A 119 -28.33 -8.49 -3.35
CA ARG A 119 -27.25 -7.79 -4.03
C ARG A 119 -26.03 -7.60 -3.13
N ALA A 120 -26.25 -7.35 -1.86
CA ALA A 120 -25.18 -7.26 -0.89
C ALA A 120 -25.67 -7.79 0.46
N GLU A 121 -24.76 -8.36 1.24
CA GLU A 121 -25.00 -8.87 2.57
C GLU A 121 -23.86 -8.47 3.48
N MET A 122 -24.17 -8.02 4.70
CA MET A 122 -23.16 -7.71 5.70
C MET A 122 -23.57 -8.25 7.07
N GLY A 123 -22.64 -8.88 7.75
CA GLY A 123 -22.88 -9.47 9.08
C GLY A 123 -22.01 -10.66 9.37
N THR A 124 -22.48 -11.57 10.23
CA THR A 124 -21.84 -12.83 10.56
C THR A 124 -22.54 -13.96 9.79
N THR A 125 -21.98 -14.37 8.66
CA THR A 125 -22.66 -15.22 7.68
C THR A 125 -21.96 -16.57 7.54
N GLY A 126 -22.49 -17.64 8.17
CA GLY A 126 -21.90 -18.98 8.16
C GLY A 126 -20.67 -19.13 9.06
N SER A 127 -20.26 -18.06 9.73
CA SER A 127 -19.20 -18.05 10.74
C SER A 127 -19.44 -16.89 11.73
N ASP A 128 -18.59 -16.77 12.76
CA ASP A 128 -18.62 -15.62 13.67
C ASP A 128 -17.68 -14.49 13.22
N ASN A 129 -17.05 -14.60 12.08
CA ASN A 129 -16.32 -13.51 11.47
C ASN A 129 -17.31 -12.49 10.88
N PHE A 130 -16.96 -11.20 10.91
CA PHE A 130 -17.76 -10.20 10.23
C PHE A 130 -17.38 -10.16 8.74
N GLU A 131 -18.39 -10.21 7.88
CA GLU A 131 -18.22 -10.33 6.43
C GLU A 131 -19.06 -9.32 5.65
N ILE A 132 -18.56 -8.92 4.48
CA ILE A 132 -19.32 -8.21 3.45
C ILE A 132 -19.22 -9.04 2.16
N LYS A 133 -20.37 -9.31 1.57
CA LYS A 133 -20.50 -10.07 0.31
C LYS A 133 -21.32 -9.29 -0.69
N VAL A 134 -21.08 -9.51 -1.96
CA VAL A 134 -21.87 -8.95 -3.08
C VAL A 134 -22.28 -10.05 -4.05
N SER A 135 -23.39 -9.84 -4.75
CA SER A 135 -23.90 -10.83 -5.69
C SER A 135 -24.40 -10.18 -6.99
N PRO A 136 -24.03 -10.71 -8.16
CA PRO A 136 -24.56 -10.27 -9.44
C PRO A 136 -25.98 -10.79 -9.72
N ASP A 137 -26.35 -11.94 -9.16
CA ASP A 137 -27.56 -12.71 -9.52
C ASP A 137 -28.49 -13.00 -8.32
N GLY A 138 -28.05 -12.75 -7.08
CA GLY A 138 -28.80 -13.02 -5.85
C GLY A 138 -28.69 -14.46 -5.35
N SER A 139 -27.92 -15.32 -6.01
CA SER A 139 -27.66 -16.71 -5.63
C SER A 139 -26.18 -17.00 -5.38
N THR A 140 -25.29 -16.42 -6.17
CA THR A 140 -23.84 -16.54 -6.03
C THR A 140 -23.30 -15.30 -5.32
N PHE A 141 -22.77 -15.46 -4.13
CA PHE A 141 -22.19 -14.36 -3.36
C PHE A 141 -20.66 -14.42 -3.38
N HIS A 142 -20.04 -13.31 -3.75
CA HIS A 142 -18.59 -13.10 -3.72
C HIS A 142 -18.18 -12.37 -2.45
N GLN A 143 -17.21 -12.93 -1.75
CA GLN A 143 -16.63 -12.33 -0.55
C GLN A 143 -15.87 -11.05 -0.92
N ALA A 144 -16.26 -9.90 -0.37
CA ALA A 144 -15.58 -8.63 -0.57
C ALA A 144 -14.64 -8.29 0.60
N LEU A 145 -15.07 -8.62 1.84
CA LEU A 145 -14.30 -8.33 3.07
C LEU A 145 -14.61 -9.39 4.12
N THR A 146 -13.57 -9.80 4.86
CA THR A 146 -13.70 -10.58 6.10
C THR A 146 -12.89 -9.94 7.21
N VAL A 147 -13.48 -9.80 8.41
CA VAL A 147 -12.75 -9.45 9.64
C VAL A 147 -12.73 -10.68 10.53
N ASP A 148 -11.54 -11.21 10.79
CA ASP A 148 -11.37 -12.32 11.73
C ASP A 148 -11.69 -11.87 13.16
N ARG A 149 -12.63 -12.55 13.82
CA ARG A 149 -13.13 -12.17 15.15
C ARG A 149 -12.09 -12.32 16.26
N ALA A 150 -11.11 -13.20 16.09
CA ALA A 150 -10.10 -13.48 17.11
C ALA A 150 -8.93 -12.52 17.07
N THR A 151 -8.53 -12.09 15.86
CA THR A 151 -7.32 -11.29 15.63
C THR A 151 -7.62 -9.85 15.20
N GLY A 152 -8.84 -9.58 14.70
CA GLY A 152 -9.19 -8.31 14.06
C GLY A 152 -8.59 -8.13 12.67
N THR A 153 -7.94 -9.14 12.13
CA THR A 153 -7.34 -9.09 10.80
C THR A 153 -8.41 -8.91 9.72
N VAL A 154 -8.20 -7.96 8.82
CA VAL A 154 -9.07 -7.70 7.68
C VAL A 154 -8.50 -8.37 6.43
N THR A 155 -9.31 -9.17 5.77
CA THR A 155 -8.97 -9.82 4.49
C THR A 155 -9.87 -9.28 3.38
N LEU A 156 -9.28 -8.94 2.24
CA LEU A 156 -9.96 -8.45 1.02
C LEU A 156 -9.62 -9.39 -0.15
N PRO A 157 -10.31 -10.53 -0.30
CA PRO A 157 -9.87 -11.62 -1.18
C PRO A 157 -9.88 -11.31 -2.68
N ASN A 158 -10.63 -10.29 -3.11
CA ASN A 158 -10.79 -9.93 -4.52
C ASN A 158 -10.36 -8.50 -4.84
N THR A 159 -9.53 -7.90 -3.99
CA THR A 159 -9.13 -6.50 -4.16
C THR A 159 -7.72 -6.42 -4.74
N ILE A 160 -7.58 -5.75 -5.88
CA ILE A 160 -6.29 -5.26 -6.37
C ILE A 160 -6.12 -3.88 -5.75
N LEU A 161 -5.35 -3.81 -4.67
CA LEU A 161 -5.01 -2.53 -4.04
C LEU A 161 -3.83 -1.93 -4.79
N SER A 162 -4.05 -0.90 -5.60
CA SER A 162 -2.96 -0.10 -6.15
C SER A 162 -2.54 0.95 -5.13
N GLN A 163 -1.24 1.18 -5.02
CA GLN A 163 -0.66 2.14 -4.08
C GLN A 163 -1.13 3.58 -4.32
N ALA A 164 -1.62 3.88 -5.52
CA ALA A 164 -2.18 5.18 -5.89
C ALA A 164 -3.52 5.51 -5.20
N GLU A 165 -4.23 4.51 -4.68
CA GLU A 165 -5.54 4.70 -4.04
C GLU A 165 -5.46 4.94 -2.52
N PHE A 166 -4.30 4.67 -1.92
CA PHE A 166 -4.08 4.86 -0.48
C PHE A 166 -3.05 5.97 -0.23
N GLY A 167 -3.37 7.20 -0.51
CA GLY A 167 -2.45 8.33 -0.19
C GLY A 167 -1.68 8.09 1.11
N THR A 168 -0.45 8.47 1.24
CA THR A 168 0.55 8.47 2.34
C THR A 168 0.28 7.69 3.65
N SER A 169 -0.64 6.74 3.71
CA SER A 169 -0.96 5.88 4.87
C SER A 169 -0.44 4.45 4.73
N PRO A 170 -0.15 3.77 5.84
CA PRO A 170 0.75 2.63 5.86
C PRO A 170 0.26 1.44 5.04
N ILE A 171 1.19 0.92 4.32
CA ILE A 171 1.29 -0.33 3.60
C ILE A 171 0.24 -1.37 3.98
N VAL A 172 -0.70 -1.63 3.08
CA VAL A 172 -1.40 -2.90 3.06
C VAL A 172 -0.46 -3.94 2.44
N THR A 173 0.09 -4.81 3.26
CA THR A 173 0.83 -5.97 2.75
C THR A 173 -0.19 -6.91 2.12
N VAL A 174 -0.30 -6.92 0.81
CA VAL A 174 -1.10 -7.92 0.12
C VAL A 174 -0.30 -9.20 0.12
N ASP A 175 -0.74 -10.15 0.93
CA ASP A 175 -0.17 -11.51 0.92
C ASP A 175 -0.67 -12.21 -0.35
N TYR A 176 0.10 -12.09 -1.42
CA TYR A 176 -0.08 -12.95 -2.58
C TYR A 176 0.40 -14.34 -2.19
N THR A 177 -0.55 -15.22 -1.97
CA THR A 177 -0.31 -16.64 -1.66
C THR A 177 0.65 -17.25 -2.67
N ASN A 178 1.94 -17.06 -2.45
CA ASN A 178 2.95 -18.03 -2.79
C ASN A 178 4.33 -17.70 -2.20
N SER A 179 4.73 -18.52 -1.30
CA SER A 179 6.07 -18.96 -0.87
C SER A 179 7.00 -17.96 -0.20
N LYS A 180 6.76 -16.63 -0.20
CA LYS A 180 7.55 -15.70 0.62
C LYS A 180 6.63 -14.65 1.21
N THR A 181 6.22 -14.85 2.45
CA THR A 181 5.52 -13.84 3.25
C THR A 181 6.32 -12.54 3.25
N GLY A 182 5.68 -11.44 2.81
CA GLY A 182 6.29 -10.12 2.80
C GLY A 182 6.94 -9.65 1.49
N ASN A 183 6.77 -10.36 0.36
CA ASN A 183 7.25 -9.86 -0.92
C ASN A 183 6.49 -8.59 -1.35
N MET A 184 7.20 -7.49 -1.50
CA MET A 184 6.68 -6.18 -1.87
C MET A 184 6.56 -5.98 -3.40
N VAL A 185 7.08 -6.93 -4.20
CA VAL A 185 6.98 -6.90 -5.66
C VAL A 185 5.73 -7.64 -6.10
N CYS A 186 4.72 -6.89 -6.52
CA CYS A 186 3.49 -7.46 -7.07
C CYS A 186 3.81 -8.31 -8.31
N ASN A 187 3.22 -9.51 -8.38
CA ASN A 187 3.36 -10.45 -9.49
C ASN A 187 4.81 -10.86 -9.83
N GLY A 188 5.77 -10.66 -8.94
CA GLY A 188 7.18 -10.97 -9.21
C GLY A 188 7.47 -12.45 -9.51
N ASN A 189 6.57 -13.36 -9.14
CA ASN A 189 6.63 -14.79 -9.42
C ASN A 189 5.66 -15.26 -10.51
N GLY A 190 5.03 -14.34 -11.25
CA GLY A 190 4.10 -14.65 -12.32
C GLY A 190 2.78 -15.29 -11.87
N SER A 191 2.43 -15.25 -10.57
CA SER A 191 1.24 -15.93 -10.02
C SER A 191 -0.10 -15.43 -10.59
N LEU A 192 -0.13 -14.22 -11.14
CA LEU A 192 -1.32 -13.68 -11.80
C LEU A 192 -1.56 -14.22 -13.22
N GLY A 193 -0.64 -15.03 -13.76
CA GLY A 193 -0.77 -15.60 -15.10
C GLY A 193 -0.69 -14.56 -16.23
N ASN A 194 -0.10 -13.40 -15.99
CA ASN A 194 0.06 -12.31 -16.95
C ASN A 194 1.29 -11.46 -16.62
N SER A 195 1.59 -10.44 -17.43
CA SER A 195 2.73 -9.52 -17.24
C SER A 195 2.39 -8.28 -16.39
N TYR A 196 1.32 -8.32 -15.58
CA TYR A 196 0.98 -7.19 -14.72
C TYR A 196 2.18 -6.76 -13.86
N ASN A 197 2.35 -5.46 -13.66
CA ASN A 197 3.46 -4.81 -12.96
C ASN A 197 4.84 -4.95 -13.63
N MET A 198 5.00 -5.82 -14.62
CA MET A 198 6.28 -5.97 -15.32
C MET A 198 6.40 -4.97 -16.48
N PRO A 199 7.61 -4.59 -16.87
CA PRO A 199 7.84 -3.77 -18.06
C PRO A 199 7.22 -4.41 -19.31
N SER A 200 6.71 -3.60 -20.22
CA SER A 200 6.07 -4.08 -21.46
C SER A 200 6.99 -4.93 -22.36
N ALA A 201 8.29 -4.84 -22.19
CA ALA A 201 9.27 -5.65 -22.88
C ALA A 201 9.35 -7.10 -22.35
N LEU A 202 8.75 -7.38 -21.19
CA LEU A 202 8.69 -8.71 -20.59
C LEU A 202 7.32 -9.34 -20.88
N SER A 203 7.32 -10.52 -21.47
CA SER A 203 6.11 -11.31 -21.65
C SER A 203 5.98 -12.37 -20.55
N TYR A 204 4.75 -12.64 -20.11
CA TYR A 204 4.49 -13.74 -19.18
C TYR A 204 4.86 -15.09 -19.83
N ASP A 205 5.56 -15.93 -19.08
CA ASP A 205 5.95 -17.28 -19.50
C ASP A 205 5.87 -18.25 -18.30
N ALA A 206 5.03 -19.25 -18.44
CA ALA A 206 4.91 -20.34 -17.46
C ALA A 206 5.57 -21.64 -17.93
N SER A 207 6.15 -21.66 -19.13
CA SER A 207 6.71 -22.89 -19.73
C SER A 207 8.04 -23.28 -19.12
N ASP A 208 8.77 -22.31 -18.56
CA ASP A 208 10.10 -22.52 -17.98
C ASP A 208 10.25 -21.71 -16.70
N THR A 209 10.13 -22.35 -15.56
CA THR A 209 10.21 -21.72 -14.25
C THR A 209 11.03 -22.56 -13.27
N PRO A 210 11.62 -21.97 -12.22
CA PRO A 210 12.40 -22.70 -11.23
C PRO A 210 11.50 -23.37 -10.14
N GLY A 211 10.36 -23.92 -10.54
CA GLY A 211 9.37 -24.48 -9.62
C GLY A 211 8.42 -23.43 -9.02
N LEU A 212 8.38 -22.24 -9.56
CA LEU A 212 7.45 -21.15 -9.22
C LEU A 212 6.23 -21.16 -10.14
N PRO A 213 5.12 -20.49 -9.77
CA PRO A 213 3.87 -20.50 -10.54
C PRO A 213 3.99 -19.97 -11.96
N GLY A 214 4.94 -19.06 -12.21
CA GLY A 214 5.19 -18.48 -13.51
C GLY A 214 6.48 -17.68 -13.53
N GLY A 215 6.73 -17.03 -14.65
CA GLY A 215 7.88 -16.19 -14.88
C GLY A 215 7.65 -15.24 -16.04
N PHE A 216 8.74 -14.64 -16.50
CA PHE A 216 8.73 -13.65 -17.55
C PHE A 216 9.86 -13.94 -18.53
N LEU A 217 9.61 -13.74 -19.80
CA LEU A 217 10.59 -13.89 -20.87
C LEU A 217 10.88 -12.54 -21.49
N PHE A 218 12.15 -12.20 -21.56
CA PHE A 218 12.70 -11.12 -22.38
C PHE A 218 13.37 -11.68 -23.62
N THR A 219 13.07 -11.12 -24.79
CA THR A 219 13.72 -11.49 -26.04
C THR A 219 14.34 -10.27 -26.69
N GLY A 220 15.65 -10.27 -26.90
CA GLY A 220 16.36 -9.17 -27.54
C GLY A 220 17.44 -8.54 -26.68
N TYR A 221 17.86 -7.36 -27.09
CA TYR A 221 18.82 -6.51 -26.38
C TYR A 221 18.15 -5.36 -25.70
N HIS A 222 18.79 -4.88 -24.66
CA HIS A 222 18.24 -3.77 -23.93
C HIS A 222 19.11 -2.52 -24.02
N GLY A 223 18.52 -1.43 -24.49
CA GLY A 223 19.15 -0.12 -24.61
C GLY A 223 18.63 0.96 -23.65
N SER A 224 17.67 0.65 -22.77
CA SER A 224 17.09 1.58 -21.81
C SER A 224 16.63 0.89 -20.53
N ASP A 225 16.46 1.66 -19.47
CA ASP A 225 16.05 1.16 -18.16
C ASP A 225 14.63 0.60 -18.20
N LEU A 226 14.48 -0.66 -17.83
CA LEU A 226 13.17 -1.29 -17.61
C LEU A 226 12.85 -1.28 -16.13
N THR A 227 11.66 -0.82 -15.76
CA THR A 227 11.22 -0.83 -14.37
C THR A 227 9.83 -1.44 -14.22
N THR A 228 9.56 -1.99 -13.04
CA THR A 228 8.19 -2.33 -12.65
C THR A 228 7.29 -1.10 -12.73
N SER A 229 6.00 -1.31 -12.98
CA SER A 229 5.04 -0.21 -13.11
C SER A 229 4.74 0.44 -11.75
N GLU A 230 4.62 -0.39 -10.71
CA GLU A 230 4.25 0.05 -9.37
C GLU A 230 5.45 0.57 -8.59
N PHE A 231 5.17 1.57 -7.75
CA PHE A 231 6.09 2.04 -6.73
C PHE A 231 6.01 1.17 -5.48
N ILE A 232 7.15 0.83 -4.93
CA ILE A 232 7.28 0.10 -3.67
C ILE A 232 7.70 1.10 -2.61
N ALA A 233 6.87 1.34 -1.59
CA ALA A 233 7.23 2.20 -0.47
C ALA A 233 8.33 1.55 0.36
N VAL A 234 9.36 2.31 0.70
CA VAL A 234 10.48 1.84 1.50
C VAL A 234 10.78 2.82 2.65
N ASP A 235 11.27 2.26 3.73
CA ASP A 235 11.98 3.02 4.77
C ASP A 235 13.47 2.86 4.51
N ALA A 236 14.13 3.90 4.02
CA ALA A 236 15.54 3.84 3.63
C ALA A 236 16.48 3.48 4.78
N HIS A 237 16.02 3.57 6.03
CA HIS A 237 16.80 3.16 7.21
C HIS A 237 16.70 1.65 7.52
N LYS A 238 15.81 0.93 6.83
CA LYS A 238 15.67 -0.54 6.94
C LYS A 238 16.45 -1.25 5.86
N THR A 239 16.73 -2.53 6.12
CA THR A 239 17.35 -3.43 5.13
C THR A 239 16.27 -4.26 4.44
N TYR A 240 16.43 -4.44 3.15
CA TYR A 240 15.58 -5.26 2.31
C TYR A 240 16.43 -6.28 1.56
N ARG A 241 15.93 -7.51 1.47
CA ARG A 241 16.50 -8.55 0.65
C ARG A 241 15.87 -8.51 -0.72
N LEU A 242 16.71 -8.39 -1.75
CA LEU A 242 16.34 -8.48 -3.16
C LEU A 242 16.69 -9.89 -3.67
N GLU A 243 15.77 -10.50 -4.42
CA GLU A 243 16.00 -11.80 -5.02
C GLU A 243 15.36 -11.89 -6.40
N SER A 244 15.94 -12.73 -7.25
CA SER A 244 15.36 -13.18 -8.51
C SER A 244 15.99 -14.49 -8.97
N TYR A 245 15.22 -15.33 -9.61
CA TYR A 245 15.73 -16.44 -10.41
C TYR A 245 15.85 -15.99 -11.84
N ILE A 246 17.02 -16.24 -12.44
CA ILE A 246 17.39 -15.76 -13.77
C ILE A 246 18.02 -16.89 -14.55
N LYS A 247 17.64 -17.05 -15.83
CA LYS A 247 18.16 -18.07 -16.72
C LYS A 247 18.31 -17.51 -18.13
N GLN A 248 19.48 -17.66 -18.73
CA GLN A 248 19.65 -17.44 -20.16
C GLN A 248 19.26 -18.70 -20.94
N ALA A 249 18.34 -18.53 -21.91
CA ALA A 249 17.80 -19.65 -22.67
C ALA A 249 18.79 -20.27 -23.64
N ASN A 250 19.77 -19.46 -24.15
CA ASN A 250 20.69 -19.87 -25.18
C ASN A 250 22.16 -19.71 -24.75
N GLY A 251 23.10 -20.32 -25.48
CA GLY A 251 24.51 -20.37 -25.13
C GLY A 251 25.26 -19.02 -25.04
N ASP A 252 24.65 -17.94 -25.50
CA ASP A 252 25.22 -16.59 -25.38
C ASP A 252 25.02 -16.05 -23.98
N ARG A 253 26.10 -15.70 -23.31
CA ARG A 253 26.09 -15.15 -21.98
C ARG A 253 26.25 -13.64 -22.03
N HIS A 254 25.20 -12.94 -21.69
CA HIS A 254 25.19 -11.48 -21.59
C HIS A 254 25.27 -11.02 -20.13
N ALA A 255 25.84 -9.85 -19.92
CA ALA A 255 25.85 -9.22 -18.63
C ALA A 255 24.41 -8.78 -18.27
N GLN A 256 23.99 -9.08 -17.04
CA GLN A 256 22.70 -8.71 -16.49
C GLN A 256 22.88 -7.59 -15.47
N VAL A 257 22.00 -6.61 -15.50
CA VAL A 257 21.89 -5.59 -14.44
C VAL A 257 20.50 -5.67 -13.84
N MET A 258 20.43 -5.78 -12.53
CA MET A 258 19.18 -5.79 -11.78
C MET A 258 19.35 -5.14 -10.42
N GLY A 259 18.37 -4.36 -10.02
CA GLY A 259 18.41 -3.66 -8.74
C GLY A 259 17.19 -2.78 -8.57
N ILE A 260 17.40 -1.54 -8.17
CA ILE A 260 16.33 -0.58 -7.93
C ILE A 260 16.58 0.74 -8.65
N MET A 261 15.49 1.46 -8.91
CA MET A 261 15.44 2.87 -9.21
C MET A 261 14.76 3.57 -8.03
N ALA A 262 15.39 4.60 -7.49
CA ALA A 262 14.93 5.29 -6.29
C ALA A 262 14.10 6.54 -6.63
N PHE A 263 13.10 6.84 -5.79
CA PHE A 263 12.20 7.97 -5.91
C PHE A 263 11.99 8.63 -4.55
N ASP A 264 11.79 9.93 -4.54
CA ASP A 264 11.46 10.70 -3.35
C ASP A 264 9.96 10.59 -2.96
N ALA A 265 9.56 11.35 -1.94
CA ALA A 265 8.18 11.38 -1.46
C ALA A 265 7.17 11.96 -2.47
N ASP A 266 7.64 12.72 -3.43
CA ASP A 266 6.85 13.33 -4.51
C ASP A 266 6.90 12.51 -5.80
N PHE A 267 7.37 11.23 -5.71
CA PHE A 267 7.56 10.31 -6.83
C PHE A 267 8.52 10.81 -7.91
N GLN A 268 9.41 11.77 -7.58
CA GLN A 268 10.46 12.19 -8.49
C GLN A 268 11.66 11.25 -8.38
N GLN A 269 12.21 10.87 -9.53
CA GLN A 269 13.36 9.98 -9.56
C GLN A 269 14.59 10.63 -8.92
N ILE A 270 15.19 9.93 -7.97
CA ILE A 270 16.48 10.28 -7.40
C ILE A 270 17.55 9.58 -8.22
N THR A 271 18.28 10.33 -9.04
CA THR A 271 19.38 9.77 -9.82
C THR A 271 20.59 9.55 -8.94
N SER A 272 21.21 8.38 -9.01
CA SER A 272 22.44 8.08 -8.26
C SER A 272 23.57 9.06 -8.59
N ALA A 273 23.67 9.50 -9.84
CA ALA A 273 24.63 10.51 -10.28
C ALA A 273 24.51 11.84 -9.52
N SER A 274 23.30 12.27 -9.18
CA SER A 274 23.09 13.51 -8.42
C SER A 274 23.60 13.45 -6.97
N HIS A 275 24.00 12.27 -6.51
CA HIS A 275 24.56 12.07 -5.18
C HIS A 275 26.08 11.89 -5.21
N MET A 276 26.67 11.68 -6.37
CA MET A 276 28.10 11.39 -6.49
C MET A 276 28.95 12.66 -6.46
N ARG A 277 30.02 12.58 -5.70
CA ARG A 277 31.00 13.65 -5.52
C ARG A 277 32.32 13.29 -6.18
N TYR A 278 32.86 14.22 -6.95
CA TYR A 278 34.19 14.08 -7.53
C TYR A 278 35.28 14.00 -6.45
N THR A 279 36.32 13.22 -6.73
CA THR A 279 37.48 13.08 -5.86
C THR A 279 38.75 13.19 -6.70
N SER A 280 39.64 14.10 -6.37
CA SER A 280 40.91 14.28 -7.04
C SER A 280 42.06 13.85 -6.12
N GLY A 281 42.82 12.87 -6.54
CA GLY A 281 43.98 12.38 -5.78
C GLY A 281 43.63 11.88 -4.37
N GLY A 282 42.41 11.30 -4.23
CA GLY A 282 41.88 10.84 -2.92
C GLY A 282 41.24 11.91 -2.06
N VAL A 283 41.23 13.17 -2.49
CA VAL A 283 40.60 14.29 -1.77
C VAL A 283 39.19 14.48 -2.29
N ASP A 284 38.21 14.46 -1.38
CA ASP A 284 36.80 14.69 -1.67
C ASP A 284 36.55 16.17 -2.03
N SER A 285 35.68 16.40 -3.00
CA SER A 285 35.28 17.74 -3.41
C SER A 285 34.19 18.38 -2.53
N LEU A 286 33.67 17.65 -1.53
CA LEU A 286 32.68 18.21 -0.61
C LEU A 286 33.28 19.37 0.19
N THR A 287 32.59 20.49 0.17
CA THR A 287 32.97 21.72 0.85
C THR A 287 31.74 22.56 1.20
N THR A 288 31.91 23.82 1.55
CA THR A 288 30.83 24.78 1.76
C THR A 288 31.07 26.04 0.95
N LEU A 289 29.99 26.75 0.59
CA LEU A 289 30.11 28.11 0.05
C LEU A 289 30.76 29.02 1.08
N SER A 290 31.81 29.76 0.69
CA SER A 290 32.44 30.78 1.53
C SER A 290 31.73 32.14 1.41
N ALA A 291 30.96 32.35 0.34
CA ALA A 291 30.10 33.51 0.12
C ALA A 291 28.74 33.05 -0.44
N PRO A 292 27.67 33.86 -0.31
CA PRO A 292 26.40 33.56 -0.97
C PRO A 292 26.59 33.44 -2.49
N LEU A 293 25.80 32.56 -3.13
CA LEU A 293 25.78 32.39 -4.60
C LEU A 293 24.36 32.66 -5.09
N ALA A 294 24.23 33.64 -5.95
CA ALA A 294 22.94 34.06 -6.49
C ALA A 294 22.84 33.78 -8.01
N PRO A 295 21.62 33.61 -8.56
CA PRO A 295 21.41 33.70 -10.01
C PRO A 295 22.01 34.97 -10.58
N GLY A 296 22.74 34.85 -11.68
CA GLY A 296 23.52 35.92 -12.29
C GLY A 296 24.99 35.97 -11.91
N ASP A 297 25.40 35.28 -10.84
CA ASP A 297 26.81 35.19 -10.48
C ASP A 297 27.61 34.34 -11.46
N THR A 298 28.86 34.69 -11.66
CA THR A 298 29.80 33.98 -12.53
C THR A 298 30.91 33.28 -11.77
N THR A 299 30.97 33.44 -10.46
CA THR A 299 32.00 32.87 -9.61
C THR A 299 31.37 32.16 -8.41
N VAL A 300 31.80 30.94 -8.17
CA VAL A 300 31.44 30.15 -6.99
C VAL A 300 32.63 30.14 -6.04
N SER A 301 32.50 30.79 -4.89
CA SER A 301 33.54 30.83 -3.86
C SER A 301 33.27 29.76 -2.81
N VAL A 302 34.26 28.87 -2.60
CA VAL A 302 34.13 27.74 -1.67
C VAL A 302 35.20 27.80 -0.58
N THR A 303 34.97 27.09 0.53
CA THR A 303 35.92 27.04 1.63
C THR A 303 37.17 26.21 1.26
N ASN A 304 37.01 25.19 0.40
CA ASN A 304 38.11 24.33 -0.03
C ASN A 304 37.80 23.72 -1.40
N ALA A 305 38.60 24.01 -2.41
CA ALA A 305 38.51 23.43 -3.75
C ALA A 305 39.59 22.37 -4.04
N SER A 306 40.34 21.90 -3.05
CA SER A 306 41.50 21.00 -3.29
C SER A 306 41.10 19.67 -3.95
N GLY A 307 39.93 19.13 -3.67
CA GLY A 307 39.37 17.91 -4.29
C GLY A 307 38.63 18.13 -5.60
N TRP A 308 38.53 19.35 -6.10
CA TRP A 308 37.76 19.65 -7.30
C TRP A 308 38.50 19.28 -8.60
N ASN A 309 37.72 19.01 -9.63
CA ASN A 309 38.21 18.57 -10.92
C ASN A 309 38.99 19.67 -11.67
N THR A 310 40.22 19.40 -12.02
CA THR A 310 41.11 20.31 -12.80
C THR A 310 41.64 19.69 -14.08
N THR A 311 41.18 18.48 -14.44
CA THR A 311 41.79 17.71 -15.53
C THR A 311 40.80 17.10 -16.52
N ASP A 312 39.60 16.70 -16.05
CA ASP A 312 38.64 15.98 -16.89
C ASP A 312 37.55 16.93 -17.41
N SER A 313 37.50 17.09 -18.75
CA SER A 313 36.55 18.01 -19.39
C SER A 313 35.17 17.44 -19.65
N SER A 314 34.85 16.23 -19.16
CA SER A 314 33.52 15.66 -19.26
C SER A 314 32.52 16.55 -18.52
N SER A 315 31.40 16.85 -19.14
CA SER A 315 30.38 17.77 -18.57
C SER A 315 29.83 17.32 -17.24
N ASP A 316 29.71 16.02 -17.05
CA ASP A 316 29.25 15.37 -15.82
C ASP A 316 30.24 15.56 -14.64
N LYS A 317 31.53 15.80 -14.94
CA LYS A 317 32.55 16.11 -13.91
C LYS A 317 32.85 17.61 -13.78
N CYS A 318 32.11 18.43 -14.46
CA CYS A 318 32.25 19.89 -14.47
C CYS A 318 30.97 20.58 -13.98
N GLY A 319 30.33 20.05 -12.97
CA GLY A 319 29.08 20.59 -12.44
C GLY A 319 29.10 20.78 -10.92
N LEU A 320 27.99 21.30 -10.42
CA LEU A 320 27.74 21.57 -9.01
C LEU A 320 26.64 20.69 -8.48
N ILE A 321 26.84 20.23 -7.27
CA ILE A 321 25.82 19.54 -6.49
C ILE A 321 25.71 20.20 -5.14
N PHE A 322 24.50 20.65 -4.77
CA PHE A 322 24.21 21.28 -3.49
C PHE A 322 23.53 20.29 -2.58
N PHE A 323 23.92 20.28 -1.32
CA PHE A 323 23.43 19.37 -0.31
C PHE A 323 22.77 20.14 0.84
N THR A 324 21.77 19.51 1.43
CA THR A 324 21.15 19.96 2.67
C THR A 324 20.75 18.78 3.51
N TYR A 325 20.20 19.03 4.68
CA TYR A 325 19.68 17.98 5.53
C TYR A 325 18.18 17.90 5.38
N ARG A 326 17.67 16.69 5.21
CA ARG A 326 16.25 16.41 5.34
C ARG A 326 15.88 16.51 6.83
N THR A 327 14.84 17.27 7.14
CA THR A 327 14.34 17.39 8.51
C THR A 327 13.09 16.53 8.70
N GLN A 328 13.07 15.77 9.79
CA GLN A 328 11.88 15.07 10.25
C GLN A 328 11.67 15.37 11.73
N GLY A 329 10.49 15.84 12.11
CA GLY A 329 10.19 16.21 13.47
C GLY A 329 11.09 17.33 14.04
N GLY A 330 11.60 18.23 13.18
CA GLY A 330 12.48 19.35 13.57
C GLY A 330 13.96 19.01 13.69
N ASN A 331 14.36 17.76 13.46
CA ASN A 331 15.77 17.33 13.53
C ASN A 331 16.33 17.06 12.13
N ALA A 332 17.58 17.47 11.89
CA ALA A 332 18.28 17.10 10.66
C ALA A 332 18.59 15.60 10.70
N GLN A 333 18.14 14.87 9.68
CA GLN A 333 18.23 13.41 9.64
C GLN A 333 19.15 12.87 8.54
N GLU A 334 19.16 13.51 7.38
CA GLU A 334 19.85 13.02 6.21
C GLU A 334 20.55 14.14 5.48
N PHE A 335 21.76 13.87 5.03
CA PHE A 335 22.50 14.74 4.12
C PHE A 335 22.23 14.28 2.69
N TYR A 336 21.52 15.07 1.88
CA TYR A 336 21.08 14.70 0.54
C TYR A 336 21.25 15.85 -0.45
N SER A 337 21.32 15.52 -1.76
CA SER A 337 21.39 16.53 -2.81
C SER A 337 20.08 17.30 -2.89
N ARG A 338 20.18 18.62 -2.84
CA ARG A 338 19.04 19.54 -3.00
C ARG A 338 18.88 20.00 -4.43
N HIS A 339 19.98 20.18 -5.11
CA HIS A 339 20.05 20.57 -6.51
C HIS A 339 21.31 19.99 -7.14
N PHE A 340 21.22 19.69 -8.42
CA PHE A 340 22.28 19.11 -9.22
C PHE A 340 22.28 19.66 -10.63
N LYS A 341 23.45 20.05 -11.13
CA LYS A 341 23.64 20.55 -12.50
C LYS A 341 25.03 20.22 -13.02
N THR A 342 25.12 19.75 -14.25
CA THR A 342 26.37 19.44 -14.97
C THR A 342 26.77 20.56 -15.94
N GLY A 343 28.02 20.55 -16.38
CA GLY A 343 28.50 21.43 -17.45
C GLY A 343 28.54 22.92 -17.10
N LEU A 344 28.74 23.28 -15.84
CA LEU A 344 28.75 24.67 -15.38
C LEU A 344 30.11 25.36 -15.47
N PHE A 345 31.20 24.58 -15.45
CA PHE A 345 32.56 25.14 -15.55
C PHE A 345 33.43 24.21 -16.39
N SER A 346 34.67 24.65 -16.73
CA SER A 346 35.68 23.78 -17.27
C SER A 346 36.81 23.54 -16.25
N PRO A 347 37.56 22.44 -16.33
CA PRO A 347 38.63 22.10 -15.37
C PRO A 347 39.63 23.22 -15.14
N THR A 348 39.95 24.00 -16.16
CA THR A 348 40.90 25.12 -16.08
C THR A 348 40.32 26.35 -15.34
N GLN A 349 39.06 26.34 -15.03
CA GLN A 349 38.38 27.43 -14.32
C GLN A 349 38.28 27.20 -12.81
N VAL A 350 38.88 26.13 -12.30
CA VAL A 350 38.95 25.82 -10.86
C VAL A 350 40.30 26.30 -10.34
N ASP A 351 40.28 27.34 -9.49
CA ASP A 351 41.47 27.80 -8.79
C ASP A 351 41.51 27.19 -7.37
N LYS A 352 42.44 26.26 -7.19
CA LYS A 352 42.62 25.60 -5.88
C LYS A 352 43.36 26.46 -4.85
N THR A 353 43.90 27.62 -5.25
CA THR A 353 44.64 28.54 -4.38
C THR A 353 43.68 29.56 -3.75
N THR A 354 42.82 30.17 -4.60
CA THR A 354 41.81 31.13 -4.15
C THR A 354 40.51 30.43 -3.73
N HIS A 355 40.36 29.16 -4.06
CA HIS A 355 39.12 28.37 -3.85
C HIS A 355 37.91 28.94 -4.58
N GLU A 356 38.15 29.40 -5.81
CA GLU A 356 37.14 29.97 -6.68
C GLU A 356 36.95 29.11 -7.93
N ILE A 357 35.70 28.98 -8.37
CA ILE A 357 35.31 28.31 -9.59
C ILE A 357 34.62 29.33 -10.49
N THR A 358 35.17 29.61 -11.66
CA THR A 358 34.54 30.49 -12.64
C THR A 358 33.55 29.70 -13.50
N LEU A 359 32.33 30.14 -13.57
CA LEU A 359 31.29 29.51 -14.39
C LEU A 359 31.42 29.88 -15.86
N LEU A 360 31.03 28.98 -16.75
CA LEU A 360 31.00 29.20 -18.21
C LEU A 360 29.98 30.25 -18.62
N ALA A 361 28.92 30.42 -17.83
CA ALA A 361 27.88 31.44 -17.98
C ALA A 361 27.37 31.82 -16.60
N PRO A 362 26.72 33.01 -16.45
CA PRO A 362 26.08 33.35 -15.19
C PRO A 362 25.12 32.26 -14.72
N LEU A 363 25.08 32.00 -13.41
CA LEU A 363 24.17 30.99 -12.83
C LEU A 363 22.73 31.32 -13.25
N ALA A 364 22.07 30.37 -13.85
CA ALA A 364 20.69 30.55 -14.29
C ALA A 364 19.72 30.58 -13.08
N GLN A 365 18.60 31.28 -13.21
CA GLN A 365 17.55 31.34 -12.17
C GLN A 365 17.07 29.92 -11.79
N ALA A 366 16.97 29.02 -12.76
CA ALA A 366 16.56 27.64 -12.55
C ALA A 366 17.56 26.81 -11.74
N ASP A 367 18.82 27.25 -11.64
CA ASP A 367 19.89 26.60 -10.89
C ASP A 367 20.10 27.23 -9.49
N GLY A 368 19.30 28.24 -9.17
CA GLY A 368 19.26 28.85 -7.84
C GLY A 368 18.65 27.94 -6.78
N ASN A 369 18.74 28.41 -5.53
CA ASN A 369 18.16 27.72 -4.38
C ASN A 369 16.63 27.66 -4.50
N PRO A 370 16.01 26.49 -4.61
CA PRO A 370 14.54 26.38 -4.76
C PRO A 370 13.75 26.77 -3.50
N ASP A 371 14.42 26.88 -2.35
CA ASP A 371 13.79 27.27 -1.08
C ASP A 371 13.91 28.77 -0.80
N ASP A 372 14.63 29.50 -1.64
CA ASP A 372 14.79 30.96 -1.53
C ASP A 372 14.05 31.66 -2.66
N PRO A 373 13.19 32.66 -2.41
CA PRO A 373 12.41 33.35 -3.45
C PRO A 373 13.29 34.08 -4.49
N ASN A 374 14.53 34.41 -4.14
CA ASN A 374 15.49 35.06 -5.04
C ASN A 374 16.49 34.03 -5.61
N GLY A 375 16.37 32.76 -5.25
CA GLY A 375 17.27 31.70 -5.71
C GLY A 375 18.65 31.71 -5.05
N ILE A 376 18.86 32.37 -3.92
CA ILE A 376 20.18 32.56 -3.32
C ILE A 376 20.55 31.34 -2.48
N TRP A 377 21.69 30.74 -2.78
CA TRP A 377 22.35 29.76 -1.94
C TRP A 377 23.16 30.53 -0.86
N PRO A 378 22.84 30.43 0.44
CA PRO A 378 23.55 31.17 1.47
C PRO A 378 24.98 30.64 1.67
N ALA A 379 25.87 31.50 2.18
CA ALA A 379 27.17 31.05 2.65
C ALA A 379 27.03 29.93 3.69
N GLY A 380 27.93 28.96 3.67
CA GLY A 380 27.84 27.76 4.49
C GLY A 380 27.02 26.63 3.88
N THR A 381 26.32 26.83 2.76
CA THR A 381 25.65 25.75 2.03
C THR A 381 26.68 24.72 1.62
N ALA A 382 26.43 23.45 1.94
CA ALA A 382 27.28 22.34 1.51
C ALA A 382 27.12 22.10 0.03
N LEU A 383 28.23 21.97 -0.67
CA LEU A 383 28.27 21.67 -2.11
C LEU A 383 29.50 20.83 -2.46
N ALA A 384 29.44 20.22 -3.63
CA ALA A 384 30.59 19.49 -4.19
C ALA A 384 30.65 19.67 -5.71
N ASN A 385 31.79 19.36 -6.29
CA ASN A 385 31.92 19.09 -7.71
C ASN A 385 31.22 17.76 -8.01
N THR A 386 30.39 17.70 -9.02
CA THR A 386 29.70 16.49 -9.45
C THR A 386 30.68 15.46 -10.00
N ASP A 387 30.32 14.20 -9.90
CA ASP A 387 30.98 13.11 -10.63
C ASP A 387 29.94 12.35 -11.44
N SER A 388 30.38 11.76 -12.54
CA SER A 388 29.55 10.83 -13.29
C SER A 388 29.43 9.50 -12.55
N GLY A 389 28.25 8.99 -12.53
CA GLY A 389 27.96 7.65 -12.06
C GLY A 389 26.78 7.08 -12.81
N TRP A 390 26.51 5.85 -12.55
CA TRP A 390 25.29 5.24 -13.04
C TRP A 390 24.07 5.89 -12.37
N ASN A 391 23.07 6.22 -13.19
CA ASN A 391 21.78 6.68 -12.67
C ASN A 391 20.98 5.56 -11.98
N LEU A 392 21.60 4.45 -11.67
CA LEU A 392 20.99 3.19 -11.29
C LEU A 392 21.66 2.66 -10.02
N LYS A 393 20.88 1.91 -9.24
CA LYS A 393 21.37 1.10 -8.12
C LYS A 393 21.30 -0.37 -8.48
N PRO A 394 22.36 -0.97 -9.07
CA PRO A 394 22.39 -2.38 -9.45
C PRO A 394 22.59 -3.28 -8.24
N ALA A 395 21.72 -3.12 -7.25
CA ALA A 395 21.87 -3.74 -5.93
C ALA A 395 21.73 -5.26 -5.93
N LEU A 396 21.20 -5.87 -6.98
CA LEU A 396 21.07 -7.34 -7.08
C LEU A 396 22.10 -7.94 -8.02
N LEU A 397 22.23 -7.39 -9.23
CA LEU A 397 23.21 -7.80 -10.24
C LEU A 397 23.83 -6.55 -10.88
N ASP A 398 25.13 -6.46 -10.85
CA ASP A 398 25.91 -5.39 -11.50
C ASP A 398 26.75 -5.99 -12.63
N GLN A 399 26.29 -5.82 -13.88
CA GLN A 399 26.91 -6.34 -15.09
C GLN A 399 27.34 -7.81 -14.93
N THR A 400 26.50 -8.60 -14.27
CA THR A 400 26.82 -9.99 -13.92
C THR A 400 26.56 -10.90 -15.10
N ILE A 401 27.56 -11.67 -15.51
CA ILE A 401 27.43 -12.76 -16.48
C ILE A 401 27.06 -14.03 -15.70
N LEU A 402 25.92 -14.63 -16.06
CA LEU A 402 25.47 -15.85 -15.40
C LEU A 402 26.51 -16.99 -15.62
N PRO A 403 26.75 -17.80 -14.56
CA PRO A 403 27.83 -18.80 -14.61
C PRO A 403 27.62 -19.89 -15.68
N THR A 404 26.34 -20.27 -15.88
CA THR A 404 26.01 -21.33 -16.86
C THR A 404 24.79 -20.91 -17.67
N ALA A 405 24.83 -21.08 -18.99
CA ALA A 405 23.63 -20.92 -19.83
C ALA A 405 22.73 -22.16 -19.69
N GLY A 406 21.43 -21.93 -19.70
CA GLY A 406 20.43 -22.99 -19.60
C GLY A 406 20.05 -23.40 -18.18
N ASP A 407 20.80 -23.00 -17.16
CA ASP A 407 20.49 -23.27 -15.76
C ASP A 407 19.90 -22.04 -15.06
N TRP A 408 19.00 -22.28 -14.10
CA TRP A 408 18.47 -21.25 -13.25
C TRP A 408 19.52 -20.79 -12.23
N TYR A 409 19.82 -19.50 -12.25
CA TYR A 409 20.67 -18.84 -11.26
C TYR A 409 19.82 -18.09 -10.25
N HIS A 410 20.02 -18.34 -8.97
CA HIS A 410 19.37 -17.57 -7.90
C HIS A 410 20.25 -16.41 -7.48
N ALA A 411 19.84 -15.21 -7.84
CA ALA A 411 20.47 -13.97 -7.39
C ALA A 411 19.81 -13.56 -6.06
N CYS A 412 20.64 -13.21 -5.07
CA CYS A 412 20.20 -12.71 -3.79
C CYS A 412 21.20 -11.68 -3.25
N ASN A 413 20.71 -10.52 -2.84
CA ASN A 413 21.52 -9.48 -2.21
C ASN A 413 20.65 -8.60 -1.32
N HIS A 414 21.28 -7.68 -0.59
CA HIS A 414 20.60 -6.78 0.34
C HIS A 414 20.85 -5.33 -0.05
N ILE A 415 19.84 -4.49 0.20
CA ILE A 415 19.96 -3.03 0.14
C ILE A 415 19.38 -2.44 1.43
N GLY A 416 20.05 -1.47 2.03
CA GLY A 416 19.55 -0.84 3.25
C GLY A 416 20.48 0.24 3.80
N GLY A 417 19.90 1.11 4.61
CA GLY A 417 20.59 2.29 5.08
C GLY A 417 20.71 3.38 4.03
N VAL A 418 20.85 4.62 4.49
CA VAL A 418 20.99 5.78 3.61
C VAL A 418 22.46 5.99 3.29
N ASP A 419 22.77 6.13 2.00
CA ASP A 419 24.11 6.46 1.55
C ASP A 419 24.43 7.94 1.82
N THR A 420 25.19 8.20 2.85
CA THR A 420 25.71 9.54 3.20
C THR A 420 27.13 9.77 2.70
N SER A 421 27.75 8.75 2.07
CA SER A 421 29.14 8.86 1.57
C SER A 421 29.26 9.76 0.34
N GLY A 422 28.18 9.89 -0.44
CA GLY A 422 28.21 10.55 -1.76
C GLY A 422 29.03 9.77 -2.80
N ARG A 423 29.22 8.46 -2.61
CA ARG A 423 30.00 7.58 -3.48
C ARG A 423 29.15 6.60 -4.29
N ASN A 424 27.84 6.71 -4.19
CA ASN A 424 26.89 5.79 -4.83
C ASN A 424 27.13 4.32 -4.44
N GLU A 425 27.17 4.08 -3.12
CA GLU A 425 27.24 2.72 -2.59
C GLU A 425 26.05 1.90 -3.07
N VAL A 426 26.30 0.82 -3.82
CA VAL A 426 25.25 0.07 -4.53
C VAL A 426 24.23 -0.56 -3.61
N ASN A 427 24.61 -0.88 -2.38
CA ASN A 427 23.78 -1.54 -1.39
C ASN A 427 23.08 -0.57 -0.41
N ASN A 428 23.17 0.75 -0.64
CA ASN A 428 22.52 1.76 0.16
C ASN A 428 21.53 2.57 -0.68
N PHE A 429 20.47 3.05 -0.04
CA PHE A 429 19.52 3.95 -0.68
C PHE A 429 20.12 5.35 -0.85
N PRO A 430 19.88 6.03 -1.98
CA PRO A 430 20.16 7.46 -2.06
C PRO A 430 19.38 8.22 -0.99
N PRO A 431 19.95 9.30 -0.41
CA PRO A 431 19.23 10.14 0.52
C PRO A 431 17.93 10.68 -0.05
N GLY A 432 16.87 10.72 0.76
CA GLY A 432 15.54 11.15 0.34
C GLY A 432 14.68 10.05 -0.28
N THR A 433 15.17 8.82 -0.41
CA THR A 433 14.39 7.69 -0.96
C THR A 433 13.17 7.39 -0.10
N ALA A 434 12.00 7.48 -0.69
CA ALA A 434 10.73 7.08 -0.11
C ALA A 434 10.09 5.90 -0.86
N PHE A 435 10.36 5.79 -2.15
CA PHE A 435 9.85 4.74 -3.01
C PHE A 435 10.95 4.17 -3.89
N VAL A 436 10.74 2.93 -4.34
CA VAL A 436 11.59 2.30 -5.35
C VAL A 436 10.73 1.59 -6.40
N LYS A 437 11.33 1.36 -7.57
CA LYS A 437 10.86 0.38 -8.56
C LYS A 437 11.96 -0.63 -8.78
N ILE A 438 11.61 -1.87 -9.08
CA ILE A 438 12.61 -2.86 -9.49
C ILE A 438 13.13 -2.47 -10.88
N LEU A 439 14.43 -2.35 -10.97
CA LEU A 439 15.15 -2.01 -12.18
C LEU A 439 15.72 -3.27 -12.82
N MET A 440 15.62 -3.34 -14.13
CA MET A 440 16.18 -4.43 -14.95
C MET A 440 16.78 -3.87 -16.23
N LEU A 441 18.00 -4.30 -16.56
CA LEU A 441 18.61 -4.15 -17.88
C LEU A 441 19.03 -5.55 -18.34
N PRO A 442 18.10 -6.30 -18.90
CA PRO A 442 18.37 -7.66 -19.35
C PRO A 442 19.25 -7.64 -20.61
N ASN A 443 20.22 -8.54 -20.69
CA ASN A 443 21.15 -8.65 -21.79
C ASN A 443 21.91 -7.35 -22.10
N PHE A 444 22.36 -6.66 -21.03
CA PHE A 444 22.94 -5.32 -21.08
C PHE A 444 24.20 -5.24 -21.90
N SER A 445 25.09 -6.24 -21.85
CA SER A 445 26.36 -6.26 -22.53
C SER A 445 26.91 -7.69 -22.65
N ASN A 446 27.74 -7.95 -23.66
CA ASN A 446 28.41 -9.24 -23.80
C ASN A 446 29.75 -9.28 -23.05
N ARG A 447 30.13 -8.26 -22.27
CA ARG A 447 31.40 -8.20 -21.54
C ARG A 447 31.20 -7.68 -20.12
N PRO A 448 31.95 -8.21 -19.15
CA PRO A 448 32.03 -7.57 -17.83
C PRO A 448 32.64 -6.16 -18.01
N GLY A 449 31.92 -5.13 -17.54
CA GLY A 449 32.42 -3.75 -17.50
C GLY A 449 32.45 -2.97 -18.82
N GLY A 450 31.78 -3.42 -19.89
CA GLY A 450 31.87 -2.74 -21.18
C GLY A 450 30.57 -2.58 -21.94
N TYR A 451 30.19 -1.34 -22.18
CA TYR A 451 29.26 -0.94 -23.22
C TYR A 451 30.01 -1.02 -24.57
N SER A 452 29.79 -2.01 -25.36
CA SER A 452 30.29 -2.00 -26.75
C SER A 452 29.16 -2.39 -27.66
N GLY A 453 28.85 -1.45 -28.57
CA GLY A 453 27.73 -1.49 -29.49
C GLY A 453 27.42 -2.88 -30.02
N PHE A 454 26.23 -3.34 -29.72
CA PHE A 454 25.69 -4.55 -30.28
C PHE A 454 25.28 -4.28 -31.73
N SER A 455 25.87 -4.99 -32.64
CA SER A 455 25.42 -5.06 -34.02
C SER A 455 24.81 -6.43 -34.33
N ASP A 456 24.16 -7.08 -33.37
CA ASP A 456 23.60 -8.39 -33.64
C ASP A 456 22.07 -8.34 -33.59
N SER A 457 21.48 -8.51 -34.77
CA SER A 457 20.06 -8.62 -35.01
C SER A 457 19.54 -10.06 -34.83
N GLY A 458 20.29 -10.91 -34.12
CA GLY A 458 20.01 -12.33 -34.00
C GLY A 458 18.82 -12.61 -33.07
N ALA A 459 17.75 -13.17 -33.62
CA ALA A 459 16.72 -13.84 -32.87
C ALA A 459 17.35 -14.95 -32.03
N GLY A 460 17.14 -14.92 -30.69
CA GLY A 460 17.52 -16.03 -29.84
C GLY A 460 18.09 -15.71 -28.46
N HIS A 461 18.14 -14.46 -28.07
CA HIS A 461 18.65 -14.07 -26.73
C HIS A 461 17.56 -14.05 -25.68
N GLY A 462 16.99 -15.20 -25.36
CA GLY A 462 15.98 -15.32 -24.32
C GLY A 462 16.58 -15.22 -22.92
N LEU A 463 16.03 -14.33 -22.09
CA LEU A 463 16.28 -14.28 -20.66
C LEU A 463 15.00 -14.56 -19.91
N HIS A 464 14.98 -15.63 -19.13
CA HIS A 464 13.88 -15.95 -18.24
C HIS A 464 14.13 -15.35 -16.86
N LEU A 465 13.09 -14.76 -16.30
CA LEU A 465 13.06 -14.15 -14.97
C LEU A 465 11.89 -14.75 -14.17
N SER A 466 12.09 -15.07 -12.91
CA SER A 466 11.02 -15.51 -12.02
C SER A 466 11.37 -15.22 -10.55
N GLY A 467 10.38 -15.16 -9.69
CA GLY A 467 10.59 -14.98 -8.26
C GLY A 467 11.23 -13.64 -7.90
N ILE A 468 10.96 -12.59 -8.70
CA ILE A 468 11.42 -11.24 -8.39
C ILE A 468 10.81 -10.82 -7.06
N SER A 469 11.64 -10.53 -6.07
CA SER A 469 11.17 -10.19 -4.74
C SER A 469 12.01 -9.12 -4.06
N MET A 470 11.35 -8.31 -3.25
CA MET A 470 11.92 -7.39 -2.29
C MET A 470 11.21 -7.62 -0.96
N VAL A 471 11.96 -8.00 0.07
CA VAL A 471 11.39 -8.40 1.37
C VAL A 471 12.08 -7.61 2.47
N PRO A 472 11.35 -6.95 3.38
CA PRO A 472 11.95 -6.30 4.55
C PRO A 472 12.69 -7.35 5.40
N GLU A 473 13.96 -7.08 5.72
CA GLU A 473 14.70 -7.94 6.62
C GLU A 473 14.45 -7.53 8.07
N PRO A 474 13.94 -8.43 8.91
CA PRO A 474 13.73 -8.13 10.33
C PRO A 474 15.03 -7.96 11.11
N TYR A 475 16.17 -8.27 10.51
CA TYR A 475 17.48 -8.36 11.16
C TYR A 475 18.51 -7.34 10.64
N ALA A 476 18.06 -6.19 10.17
CA ALA A 476 18.96 -5.10 9.70
C ALA A 476 20.08 -4.71 10.68
N ALA A 477 19.90 -5.00 11.98
CA ALA A 477 20.91 -4.76 13.00
C ALA A 477 22.18 -5.64 12.88
N LEU A 478 22.18 -6.67 12.04
CA LEU A 478 23.34 -7.55 11.86
C LEU A 478 24.48 -6.90 11.08
N GLN A 479 24.23 -5.87 10.28
CA GLN A 479 25.27 -5.19 9.49
C GLN A 479 26.12 -4.21 10.32
N SER A 480 25.61 -3.69 11.43
CA SER A 480 26.35 -2.72 12.27
C SER A 480 27.14 -3.35 13.40
N ALA A 481 27.04 -4.65 13.63
CA ALA A 481 27.69 -5.34 14.73
C ALA A 481 29.07 -5.90 14.33
N ALA A 482 30.00 -5.04 13.94
CA ALA A 482 31.38 -5.46 13.68
C ALA A 482 32.13 -5.94 14.95
N SER A 483 31.53 -5.91 16.15
CA SER A 483 32.24 -6.28 17.39
C SER A 483 31.35 -6.64 18.60
N GLY A 484 30.16 -7.21 18.43
CA GLY A 484 29.32 -7.60 19.56
C GLY A 484 28.51 -8.87 19.35
N ALA A 485 28.18 -9.59 20.41
CA ALA A 485 27.25 -10.69 20.34
C ALA A 485 25.84 -10.18 20.00
N VAL A 486 25.27 -10.65 18.91
CA VAL A 486 23.91 -10.31 18.48
C VAL A 486 22.97 -11.43 18.92
N ALA A 487 21.97 -11.12 19.75
CA ALA A 487 20.91 -12.05 20.08
C ALA A 487 19.86 -12.04 18.95
N ILE A 488 19.76 -13.11 18.21
CA ILE A 488 18.71 -13.31 17.20
C ILE A 488 17.52 -13.97 17.93
N LYS A 489 16.42 -13.21 18.09
CA LYS A 489 15.16 -13.78 18.57
C LYS A 489 14.40 -14.31 17.36
N VAL A 490 14.43 -15.63 17.16
CA VAL A 490 13.58 -16.27 16.16
C VAL A 490 12.19 -16.44 16.75
N PRO A 491 11.12 -15.93 16.11
CA PRO A 491 9.75 -16.19 16.56
C PRO A 491 9.51 -17.69 16.61
N ASN A 492 8.86 -18.13 17.69
CA ASN A 492 8.64 -19.52 18.04
C ASN A 492 7.62 -20.15 17.11
N SER A 493 8.04 -20.69 15.98
CA SER A 493 7.29 -21.73 15.25
C SER A 493 8.12 -22.29 14.10
N ASP A 494 8.28 -23.60 14.11
CA ASP A 494 8.59 -24.46 12.97
C ASP A 494 10.05 -24.56 12.48
N PHE A 495 10.99 -24.77 13.40
CA PHE A 495 12.27 -25.38 13.05
C PHE A 495 12.21 -26.90 13.00
N THR A 496 11.14 -27.50 12.53
CA THR A 496 11.05 -28.97 12.47
C THR A 496 11.73 -29.58 11.25
N THR A 497 12.13 -28.81 10.23
CA THR A 497 12.75 -29.39 9.02
C THR A 497 13.76 -28.48 8.28
N GLY A 498 14.28 -27.40 8.86
CA GLY A 498 15.23 -26.51 8.19
C GLY A 498 16.62 -26.51 8.84
N SER A 499 17.68 -26.68 8.04
CA SER A 499 19.05 -26.43 8.49
C SER A 499 19.37 -24.95 8.33
N LEU A 500 19.77 -24.26 9.41
CA LEU A 500 20.33 -22.92 9.35
C LEU A 500 21.81 -23.03 8.99
N SER A 501 22.20 -22.63 7.78
CA SER A 501 23.60 -22.53 7.36
C SER A 501 24.11 -21.12 7.64
N LEU A 502 25.01 -20.97 8.62
CA LEU A 502 25.70 -19.72 8.90
C LEU A 502 27.05 -19.70 8.19
N VAL A 503 27.27 -18.70 7.35
CA VAL A 503 28.49 -18.53 6.55
C VAL A 503 29.53 -17.70 7.29
N SER A 504 29.37 -17.40 8.57
CA SER A 504 30.35 -16.63 9.37
C SER A 504 30.88 -17.44 10.55
N SER A 505 32.21 -17.52 10.64
CA SER A 505 32.93 -18.21 11.71
C SER A 505 32.78 -17.55 13.11
N ASN A 506 32.13 -16.39 13.21
CA ASN A 506 32.07 -15.57 14.41
C ASN A 506 30.66 -15.42 15.02
N LEU A 507 29.66 -16.14 14.51
CA LEU A 507 28.31 -16.07 15.05
C LEU A 507 28.05 -17.21 16.05
N ARG A 508 27.71 -16.88 17.30
CA ARG A 508 27.23 -17.83 18.30
C ARG A 508 25.71 -17.69 18.45
N LEU A 509 24.97 -18.76 18.22
CA LEU A 509 23.55 -18.85 18.52
C LEU A 509 23.38 -19.34 19.97
N THR A 510 22.62 -18.61 20.76
CA THR A 510 22.16 -19.05 22.08
C THR A 510 20.64 -19.14 22.02
N ALA A 511 20.09 -20.32 22.26
CA ALA A 511 18.66 -20.46 22.44
C ALA A 511 18.23 -19.80 23.75
N VAL A 512 17.19 -18.96 23.69
CA VAL A 512 16.55 -18.33 24.85
C VAL A 512 15.18 -18.97 25.07
#